data_57213c15a1e831c67e56e5475cb587e8
#
_entry.id   57213c15a1e831c67e56e5475cb587e8
#
_cell.length_a   1.000
_cell.length_b   1.000
_cell.length_c   1.000
_cell.angle_alpha   90.00
_cell.angle_beta   90.00
_cell.angle_gamma   90.00
#
_symmetry.space_group_name_H-M   'P 1'
#
loop_
_entity.id
_entity.type
_entity.pdbx_description
1 polymer ?
#
loop_
_entity_poly.entity_id
_entity_poly.type
_entity_poly.pdbx_seq_one_letter_code
_entity_poly.pdbx_strand_id
1 'polypeptide(L)'
;DGIAIGADGARLYYCPLASRRLYSVATDALVDRALDEAAVAATVRDEGDKGGAGDGLESDAQGNVYATNYEHNAVLRRRVDTVGAWETVVSDPRLLWPDTLSVAADGYLYITANQLHRQADYRQGQDERVKPYTLFRTRIDARPVLLR
;
A
#
# COMPACT_ATOMS: atom_id res chain seq x y z
N ASP A 1 -1.95 -8.53 -1.11
CA ASP A 1 -2.42 -7.62 -2.14
C ASP A 1 -1.48 -6.45 -2.36
N GLY A 2 -1.29 -5.59 -1.38
CA GLY A 2 -0.39 -4.46 -1.57
C GLY A 2 1.07 -4.88 -1.63
N ILE A 3 1.79 -4.37 -2.62
CA ILE A 3 3.25 -4.48 -2.74
C ILE A 3 3.86 -3.13 -3.12
N ALA A 4 5.05 -2.83 -2.59
CA ALA A 4 5.84 -1.66 -2.96
C ALA A 4 7.33 -1.96 -2.80
N ILE A 5 8.16 -1.44 -3.69
CA ILE A 5 9.61 -1.61 -3.59
C ILE A 5 10.22 -0.41 -2.86
N GLY A 6 11.15 -0.65 -1.94
CA GLY A 6 11.83 0.44 -1.23
C GLY A 6 12.64 1.35 -2.17
N ALA A 7 12.86 2.59 -1.75
CA ALA A 7 13.54 3.61 -2.57
C ALA A 7 14.95 3.19 -3.02
N ASP A 8 15.63 2.36 -2.23
CA ASP A 8 16.95 1.79 -2.51
C ASP A 8 16.89 0.46 -3.31
N GLY A 9 15.68 -0.06 -3.53
CA GLY A 9 15.46 -1.35 -4.18
C GLY A 9 15.78 -2.58 -3.32
N ALA A 10 16.26 -2.41 -2.09
CA ALA A 10 16.77 -3.52 -1.28
C ALA A 10 15.67 -4.42 -0.68
N ARG A 11 14.47 -3.90 -0.51
CA ARG A 11 13.35 -4.64 0.07
C ARG A 11 12.04 -4.42 -0.69
N LEU A 12 11.27 -5.49 -0.83
CA LEU A 12 9.88 -5.47 -1.25
C LEU A 12 9.01 -5.46 0.01
N TYR A 13 8.19 -4.44 0.16
CA TYR A 13 7.15 -4.34 1.20
C TYR A 13 5.86 -4.95 0.70
N TYR A 14 5.13 -5.63 1.60
CA TYR A 14 3.86 -6.24 1.26
C TYR A 14 2.91 -6.31 2.46
N CYS A 15 1.63 -6.38 2.18
CA CYS A 15 0.60 -6.64 3.18
C CYS A 15 -0.49 -7.56 2.65
N PRO A 16 -0.92 -8.59 3.41
CA PRO A 16 -2.12 -9.34 3.09
C PRO A 16 -3.36 -8.45 3.27
N LEU A 17 -4.38 -8.63 2.43
CA LEU A 17 -5.60 -7.80 2.40
C LEU A 17 -6.24 -7.62 3.78
N ALA A 18 -6.46 -8.72 4.50
CA ALA A 18 -7.13 -8.70 5.80
C ALA A 18 -6.19 -8.49 7.01
N SER A 19 -4.91 -8.15 6.76
CA SER A 19 -3.92 -7.93 7.81
C SER A 19 -3.68 -6.44 8.05
N ARG A 20 -3.57 -6.07 9.33
CA ARG A 20 -3.11 -4.73 9.72
C ARG A 20 -1.58 -4.61 9.78
N ARG A 21 -0.84 -5.67 9.47
CA ARG A 21 0.62 -5.68 9.54
C ARG A 21 1.24 -5.41 8.17
N LEU A 22 2.38 -4.71 8.19
CA LEU A 22 3.29 -4.58 7.07
C LEU A 22 4.41 -5.62 7.23
N TYR A 23 4.81 -6.22 6.13
CA TYR A 23 5.97 -7.10 6.05
C TYR A 23 6.92 -6.60 4.96
N SER A 24 8.16 -7.06 5.04
CA SER A 24 9.11 -6.87 3.94
C SER A 24 9.98 -8.09 3.74
N VAL A 25 10.52 -8.25 2.55
CA VAL A 25 11.44 -9.33 2.15
C VAL A 25 12.59 -8.73 1.36
N ALA A 26 13.79 -9.31 1.46
CA ALA A 26 14.95 -8.85 0.69
C ALA A 26 14.74 -9.13 -0.80
N THR A 27 14.90 -8.12 -1.65
CA THR A 27 14.72 -8.26 -3.10
C THR A 27 15.77 -9.17 -3.72
N ASP A 28 17.02 -9.11 -3.27
CA ASP A 28 18.09 -10.01 -3.73
C ASP A 28 17.74 -11.47 -3.50
N ALA A 29 17.13 -11.79 -2.34
CA ALA A 29 16.70 -13.16 -2.04
C ALA A 29 15.54 -13.62 -2.94
N LEU A 30 14.66 -12.71 -3.36
CA LEU A 30 13.54 -13.06 -4.27
C LEU A 30 14.00 -13.38 -5.69
N VAL A 31 15.11 -12.79 -6.14
CA VAL A 31 15.63 -12.98 -7.51
C VAL A 31 16.72 -14.05 -7.59
N ASP A 32 17.31 -14.45 -6.46
CA ASP A 32 18.33 -15.50 -6.42
C ASP A 32 17.69 -16.89 -6.53
N ARG A 33 17.79 -17.48 -7.71
CA ARG A 33 17.26 -18.81 -8.01
C ARG A 33 17.99 -19.96 -7.33
N ALA A 34 19.13 -19.69 -6.67
CA ALA A 34 19.87 -20.71 -5.92
C ALA A 34 19.34 -20.86 -4.48
N LEU A 35 18.56 -19.89 -3.99
CA LEU A 35 17.96 -19.97 -2.66
C LEU A 35 16.70 -20.84 -2.66
N ASP A 36 16.55 -21.64 -1.62
CA ASP A 36 15.30 -22.34 -1.34
C ASP A 36 14.29 -21.44 -0.62
N GLU A 37 13.06 -21.91 -0.49
CA GLU A 37 11.97 -21.16 0.16
C GLU A 37 12.29 -20.80 1.61
N ALA A 38 13.01 -21.63 2.35
CA ALA A 38 13.37 -21.39 3.74
C ALA A 38 14.37 -20.24 3.85
N ALA A 39 15.36 -20.18 2.94
CA ALA A 39 16.34 -19.10 2.90
C ALA A 39 15.68 -17.76 2.51
N VAL A 40 14.76 -17.77 1.55
CA VAL A 40 13.97 -16.57 1.21
C VAL A 40 13.12 -16.13 2.41
N ALA A 41 12.39 -17.05 3.04
CA ALA A 41 11.55 -16.77 4.20
C ALA A 41 12.33 -16.21 5.39
N ALA A 42 13.58 -16.62 5.58
CA ALA A 42 14.48 -16.10 6.63
C ALA A 42 14.80 -14.60 6.46
N THR A 43 14.59 -14.02 5.27
CA THR A 43 14.79 -12.58 5.02
C THR A 43 13.53 -11.74 5.27
N VAL A 44 12.40 -12.37 5.55
CA VAL A 44 11.14 -11.69 5.87
C VAL A 44 11.26 -10.98 7.22
N ARG A 45 10.78 -9.74 7.26
CA ARG A 45 10.65 -8.94 8.47
C ARG A 45 9.20 -8.55 8.70
N ASP A 46 8.79 -8.59 9.95
CA ASP A 46 7.57 -7.97 10.40
C ASP A 46 7.85 -6.50 10.71
N GLU A 47 7.31 -5.62 9.89
CA GLU A 47 7.51 -4.17 9.97
C GLU A 47 6.50 -3.49 10.93
N GLY A 48 5.64 -4.26 11.56
CA GLY A 48 4.69 -3.78 12.57
C GLY A 48 3.29 -3.47 12.04
N ASP A 49 2.49 -2.92 12.93
CA ASP A 49 1.09 -2.57 12.65
C ASP A 49 0.99 -1.28 11.82
N LYS A 50 0.10 -1.28 10.81
CA LYS A 50 -0.20 -0.12 9.96
C LYS A 50 -1.33 0.77 10.51
N GLY A 51 -2.03 0.32 11.53
CA GLY A 51 -3.21 1.04 12.05
C GLY A 51 -4.51 0.75 11.29
N GLY A 52 -4.53 -0.25 10.40
CA GLY A 52 -5.70 -0.69 9.66
C GLY A 52 -5.36 -1.65 8.55
N ALA A 53 -6.36 -2.41 8.10
CA ALA A 53 -6.24 -3.29 6.94
C ALA A 53 -6.24 -2.46 5.65
N GLY A 54 -5.46 -2.90 4.67
CA GLY A 54 -5.26 -2.16 3.42
C GLY A 54 -5.11 -3.08 2.23
N ASP A 55 -5.46 -2.55 1.07
CA ASP A 55 -5.42 -3.24 -0.21
C ASP A 55 -4.11 -2.92 -0.95
N GLY A 56 -3.81 -1.65 -1.18
CA GLY A 56 -2.66 -1.21 -1.94
C GLY A 56 -1.52 -0.64 -1.12
N LEU A 57 -0.31 -0.81 -1.64
CA LEU A 57 0.91 -0.14 -1.19
C LEU A 57 1.54 0.63 -2.35
N GLU A 58 2.29 1.66 -2.00
CA GLU A 58 3.17 2.41 -2.92
C GLU A 58 4.35 2.97 -2.13
N SER A 59 5.40 3.38 -2.81
CA SER A 59 6.56 4.00 -2.19
C SER A 59 7.04 5.23 -2.96
N ASP A 60 7.80 6.09 -2.29
CA ASP A 60 8.41 7.25 -2.91
C ASP A 60 9.94 7.24 -2.81
N ALA A 61 10.57 8.12 -3.60
CA ALA A 61 12.01 8.27 -3.65
C ALA A 61 12.63 8.81 -2.34
N GLN A 62 11.83 9.32 -1.42
CA GLN A 62 12.25 9.80 -0.10
C GLN A 62 12.28 8.70 0.98
N GLY A 63 11.91 7.47 0.62
CA GLY A 63 11.91 6.32 1.53
C GLY A 63 10.64 6.18 2.36
N ASN A 64 9.53 6.77 1.91
CA ASN A 64 8.23 6.51 2.51
C ASN A 64 7.54 5.31 1.83
N VAL A 65 6.76 4.57 2.60
CA VAL A 65 5.75 3.63 2.11
C VAL A 65 4.38 4.18 2.46
N TYR A 66 3.50 4.17 1.46
CA TYR A 66 2.09 4.53 1.57
C TYR A 66 1.27 3.25 1.62
N ALA A 67 0.25 3.22 2.46
CA ALA A 67 -0.69 2.11 2.56
C ALA A 67 -2.12 2.63 2.52
N THR A 68 -2.97 2.00 1.73
CA THR A 68 -4.41 2.24 1.85
C THR A 68 -4.92 1.71 3.18
N ASN A 69 -6.00 2.31 3.67
CA ASN A 69 -6.69 1.90 4.89
C ASN A 69 -8.20 1.94 4.63
N TYR A 70 -8.75 0.83 4.15
CA TYR A 70 -10.17 0.76 3.82
C TYR A 70 -11.09 0.73 5.04
N GLU A 71 -10.55 0.40 6.23
CA GLU A 71 -11.33 0.44 7.47
C GLU A 71 -11.66 1.89 7.89
N HIS A 72 -10.85 2.87 7.44
CA HIS A 72 -10.98 4.27 7.85
C HIS A 72 -11.08 5.25 6.67
N ASN A 73 -11.29 4.75 5.44
CA ASN A 73 -11.34 5.57 4.21
C ASN A 73 -10.15 6.53 4.11
N ALA A 74 -8.94 6.00 4.28
CA ALA A 74 -7.73 6.78 4.40
C ALA A 74 -6.56 6.20 3.61
N VAL A 75 -5.53 7.02 3.43
CA VAL A 75 -4.18 6.58 3.05
C VAL A 75 -3.22 7.01 4.15
N LEU A 76 -2.40 6.10 4.58
CA LEU A 76 -1.37 6.28 5.59
C LEU A 76 0.00 6.30 4.95
N ARG A 77 0.98 6.89 5.64
CA ARG A 77 2.39 6.95 5.21
C ARG A 77 3.31 6.71 6.40
N ARG A 78 4.44 6.03 6.16
CA ARG A 78 5.53 5.88 7.12
C ARG A 78 6.88 5.87 6.39
N ARG A 79 7.89 6.50 6.98
CA ARG A 79 9.28 6.25 6.58
C ARG A 79 9.71 4.86 7.04
N VAL A 80 10.34 4.11 6.15
CA VAL A 80 10.71 2.71 6.44
C VAL A 80 12.15 2.56 6.95
N ASP A 81 12.96 3.60 6.79
CA ASP A 81 14.34 3.68 7.30
C ASP A 81 14.43 4.15 8.77
N THR A 82 13.30 4.54 9.35
CA THR A 82 13.21 5.01 10.74
C THR A 82 12.10 4.28 11.48
N VAL A 83 12.27 4.13 12.80
CA VAL A 83 11.22 3.66 13.70
C VAL A 83 10.27 4.83 13.93
N GLY A 84 9.21 4.92 13.12
CA GLY A 84 8.23 6.00 13.18
C GLY A 84 6.80 5.49 13.17
N ALA A 85 5.88 6.33 13.66
CA ALA A 85 4.45 6.07 13.56
C ALA A 85 3.95 6.28 12.13
N TRP A 86 2.85 5.61 11.79
CA TRP A 86 2.12 5.90 10.58
C TRP A 86 1.40 7.25 10.69
N GLU A 87 1.48 8.03 9.63
CA GLU A 87 0.81 9.32 9.50
C GLU A 87 -0.35 9.21 8.51
N THR A 88 -1.47 9.87 8.80
CA THR A 88 -2.56 9.98 7.85
C THR A 88 -2.22 11.04 6.79
N VAL A 89 -2.09 10.61 5.53
CA VAL A 89 -1.88 11.50 4.38
C VAL A 89 -3.19 12.16 3.96
N VAL A 90 -4.23 11.35 3.88
CA VAL A 90 -5.59 11.79 3.54
C VAL A 90 -6.60 10.84 4.19
N SER A 91 -7.70 11.41 4.68
CA SER A 91 -8.89 10.67 5.10
C SER A 91 -10.11 11.42 4.55
N ASP A 92 -10.95 10.71 3.79
CA ASP A 92 -12.12 11.30 3.15
C ASP A 92 -13.23 10.23 3.04
N PRO A 93 -14.47 10.52 3.44
CA PRO A 93 -15.57 9.55 3.38
C PRO A 93 -15.90 9.08 1.94
N ARG A 94 -15.40 9.75 0.93
CA ARG A 94 -15.53 9.33 -0.48
C ARG A 94 -14.52 8.26 -0.89
N LEU A 95 -13.43 8.07 -0.13
CA LEU A 95 -12.43 7.02 -0.36
C LEU A 95 -12.98 5.65 0.09
N LEU A 96 -14.06 5.23 -0.55
CA LEU A 96 -14.75 3.98 -0.22
C LEU A 96 -13.97 2.79 -0.76
N TRP A 97 -13.24 2.12 0.11
CA TRP A 97 -12.29 1.06 -0.20
C TRP A 97 -11.18 1.56 -1.13
N PRO A 98 -10.26 2.41 -0.63
CA PRO A 98 -9.08 2.79 -1.39
C PRO A 98 -8.24 1.53 -1.69
N ASP A 99 -7.91 1.36 -2.96
CA ASP A 99 -7.31 0.15 -3.49
C ASP A 99 -5.88 0.42 -3.95
N THR A 100 -5.71 0.90 -5.17
CA THR A 100 -4.39 1.08 -5.79
C THR A 100 -3.88 2.50 -5.61
N LEU A 101 -2.58 2.61 -5.40
CA LEU A 101 -1.86 3.88 -5.25
C LEU A 101 -0.83 4.07 -6.37
N SER A 102 -0.55 5.30 -6.73
CA SER A 102 0.57 5.64 -7.61
C SER A 102 1.14 7.02 -7.27
N VAL A 103 2.43 7.07 -6.92
CA VAL A 103 3.18 8.32 -6.79
C VAL A 103 3.58 8.81 -8.17
N ALA A 104 3.13 9.99 -8.57
CA ALA A 104 3.42 10.54 -9.88
C ALA A 104 4.51 11.63 -9.84
N ALA A 105 5.12 11.90 -11.00
CA ALA A 105 6.18 12.89 -11.14
C ALA A 105 5.71 14.34 -10.90
N ASP A 106 4.40 14.58 -10.92
CA ASP A 106 3.78 15.89 -10.65
C ASP A 106 3.65 16.22 -9.15
N GLY A 107 4.09 15.32 -8.26
CA GLY A 107 4.07 15.50 -6.81
C GLY A 107 2.74 15.10 -6.16
N TYR A 108 1.89 14.39 -6.88
CA TYR A 108 0.63 13.86 -6.36
C TYR A 108 0.70 12.34 -6.15
N LEU A 109 -0.05 11.89 -5.17
CA LEU A 109 -0.46 10.49 -5.00
C LEU A 109 -1.83 10.32 -5.62
N TYR A 110 -1.95 9.43 -6.59
CA TYR A 110 -3.21 9.05 -7.21
C TYR A 110 -3.75 7.80 -6.51
N ILE A 111 -5.06 7.75 -6.32
CA ILE A 111 -5.73 6.75 -5.49
C ILE A 111 -6.98 6.27 -6.22
N THR A 112 -7.11 4.98 -6.45
CA THR A 112 -8.37 4.38 -6.89
C THR A 112 -9.20 3.95 -5.69
N ALA A 113 -10.54 3.97 -5.83
CA ALA A 113 -11.47 3.46 -4.83
C ALA A 113 -12.51 2.58 -5.53
N ASN A 114 -12.53 1.30 -5.18
CA ASN A 114 -13.32 0.30 -5.90
C ASN A 114 -14.66 -0.04 -5.23
N GLN A 115 -14.92 0.46 -4.02
CA GLN A 115 -16.13 0.22 -3.25
C GLN A 115 -16.43 -1.29 -3.04
N LEU A 116 -15.37 -2.12 -2.86
CA LEU A 116 -15.49 -3.58 -2.81
C LEU A 116 -16.57 -4.05 -1.83
N HIS A 117 -16.62 -3.47 -0.63
CA HIS A 117 -17.58 -3.80 0.43
C HIS A 117 -19.04 -3.49 0.08
N ARG A 118 -19.30 -2.82 -1.05
CA ARG A 118 -20.62 -2.46 -1.57
C ARG A 118 -21.11 -3.39 -2.69
N GLN A 119 -20.31 -4.40 -3.04
CA GLN A 119 -20.73 -5.41 -4.02
C GLN A 119 -21.89 -6.26 -3.50
N ALA A 120 -22.66 -6.81 -4.42
CA ALA A 120 -23.83 -7.64 -4.12
C ALA A 120 -23.53 -8.80 -3.15
N ASP A 121 -22.34 -9.42 -3.27
CA ASP A 121 -21.92 -10.53 -2.40
C ASP A 121 -21.81 -10.14 -0.94
N TYR A 122 -21.51 -8.87 -0.65
CA TYR A 122 -21.39 -8.33 0.71
C TYR A 122 -22.65 -7.57 1.17
N ARG A 123 -23.67 -7.45 0.31
CA ARG A 123 -24.89 -6.64 0.53
C ARG A 123 -26.16 -7.42 0.23
N GLN A 124 -26.22 -8.70 0.60
CA GLN A 124 -27.44 -9.54 0.49
C GLN A 124 -28.02 -9.56 -0.94
N GLY A 125 -27.14 -9.56 -1.97
CA GLY A 125 -27.53 -9.56 -3.37
C GLY A 125 -27.77 -8.17 -3.98
N GLN A 126 -27.61 -7.08 -3.22
CA GLN A 126 -27.81 -5.71 -3.71
C GLN A 126 -26.46 -5.04 -4.00
N ASP A 127 -26.25 -4.62 -5.25
CA ASP A 127 -25.07 -3.83 -5.63
C ASP A 127 -25.29 -2.35 -5.27
N GLU A 128 -24.64 -1.90 -4.19
CA GLU A 128 -24.73 -0.51 -3.69
C GLU A 128 -23.59 0.38 -4.22
N ARG A 129 -22.76 -0.11 -5.15
CA ARG A 129 -21.67 0.68 -5.72
C ARG A 129 -22.20 1.81 -6.57
N VAL A 130 -21.59 3.00 -6.41
CA VAL A 130 -21.94 4.20 -7.21
C VAL A 130 -20.93 4.34 -8.35
N LYS A 131 -21.41 4.36 -9.58
CA LYS A 131 -20.62 4.52 -10.80
C LYS A 131 -20.88 5.89 -11.46
N PRO A 132 -19.90 6.44 -12.20
CA PRO A 132 -18.58 5.88 -12.49
C PRO A 132 -17.68 5.87 -11.24
N TYR A 133 -16.69 4.97 -11.21
CA TYR A 133 -15.65 5.01 -10.18
C TYR A 133 -14.83 6.30 -10.30
N THR A 134 -14.35 6.79 -9.15
CA THR A 134 -13.61 8.05 -9.06
C THR A 134 -12.14 7.79 -8.86
N LEU A 135 -11.30 8.44 -9.66
CA LEU A 135 -9.88 8.59 -9.40
C LEU A 135 -9.67 9.82 -8.51
N PHE A 136 -9.05 9.60 -7.35
CA PHE A 136 -8.67 10.65 -6.43
C PHE A 136 -7.21 11.01 -6.56
N ARG A 137 -6.82 12.20 -6.11
CA ARG A 137 -5.43 12.57 -5.92
C ARG A 137 -5.26 13.49 -4.72
N THR A 138 -4.12 13.36 -4.05
CA THR A 138 -3.71 14.27 -2.98
C THR A 138 -2.26 14.70 -3.19
N ARG A 139 -1.92 15.94 -2.82
CA ARG A 139 -0.56 16.44 -2.96
C ARG A 139 0.31 15.88 -1.84
N ILE A 140 1.47 15.34 -2.22
CA ILE A 140 2.43 14.75 -1.29
C ILE A 140 3.83 15.34 -1.43
N ASP A 141 4.08 16.12 -2.49
CA ASP A 141 5.36 16.74 -2.84
C ASP A 141 6.53 15.72 -2.90
N ALA A 142 6.22 14.47 -3.28
CA ALA A 142 7.17 13.39 -3.41
C ALA A 142 7.38 13.01 -4.89
N ARG A 143 8.40 12.17 -5.15
CA ARG A 143 8.71 11.64 -6.46
C ARG A 143 8.59 10.12 -6.46
N PRO A 144 8.23 9.49 -7.59
CA PRO A 144 8.18 8.05 -7.69
C PRO A 144 9.58 7.43 -7.51
N VAL A 145 9.62 6.18 -7.05
CA VAL A 145 10.84 5.38 -7.07
C VAL A 145 11.21 5.08 -8.52
N LEU A 146 12.46 5.36 -8.87
CA LEU A 146 13.05 5.03 -10.18
C LEU A 146 14.28 4.16 -9.92
N LEU A 147 14.11 2.85 -9.93
CA LEU A 147 15.24 1.90 -9.87
C LEU A 147 16.00 1.92 -11.19
N ARG A 148 17.33 1.90 -11.12
CA ARG A 148 18.24 1.88 -12.27
C ARG A 148 18.94 0.52 -12.38
#